data_a6844e7a079d256aef8dedf94ddf04c2
#
_entry.id   a6844e7a079d256aef8dedf94ddf04c2
#
_cell.length_a   1.000
_cell.length_b   1.000
_cell.length_c   1.000
_cell.angle_alpha   90.00
_cell.angle_beta   90.00
_cell.angle_gamma   90.00
#
_symmetry.space_group_name_H-M   'P 1'
#
loop_
_entity.id
_entity.type
_entity.pdbx_description
1 polymer ?
#
loop_
_entity_poly.entity_id
_entity_poly.type
_entity_poly.pdbx_seq_one_letter_code
_entity_poly.pdbx_strand_id
1 'polypeptide(L)'
;MVSAISSVLAQFGGVMLAFAFIATIGINGIGTMLIKTLTGYTVNPNWLSSLPGLVTIYCYFQIPLMIIIFLPAVDSIRPQWREACESLGGNTFQYWTRVACPILAPRFISAFLLLFASAFSAYATAAALFSQRSILVPLMIQGAMRNEMDPNQQGFAQVLAFAMIIVVALVMML
;
A
#
# COMPACT_ATOMS: atom_id res chain seq x y z
N MET A 1 14.41 -17.32 -0.79
CA MET A 1 13.55 -17.35 0.42
C MET A 1 12.76 -16.04 0.61
N VAL A 2 13.38 -14.87 0.50
CA VAL A 2 12.68 -13.57 0.67
C VAL A 2 11.52 -13.43 -0.30
N SER A 3 11.71 -13.75 -1.59
CA SER A 3 10.64 -13.68 -2.61
C SER A 3 9.45 -14.58 -2.31
N ALA A 4 9.68 -15.79 -1.80
CA ALA A 4 8.59 -16.72 -1.47
C ALA A 4 7.75 -16.22 -0.28
N ILE A 5 8.39 -15.71 0.77
CA ILE A 5 7.70 -15.13 1.93
C ILE A 5 6.92 -13.87 1.50
N SER A 6 7.56 -12.99 0.69
CA SER A 6 6.91 -11.80 0.18
C SER A 6 5.71 -12.11 -0.70
N SER A 7 5.76 -13.19 -1.52
CA SER A 7 4.63 -13.62 -2.35
C SER A 7 3.42 -14.04 -1.51
N VAL A 8 3.65 -14.77 -0.44
CA VAL A 8 2.58 -15.17 0.49
C VAL A 8 1.98 -13.93 1.18
N LEU A 9 2.82 -13.05 1.71
CA LEU A 9 2.38 -11.84 2.40
C LEU A 9 1.65 -10.85 1.47
N ALA A 10 2.08 -10.72 0.22
CA ALA A 10 1.44 -9.86 -0.76
C ALA A 10 0.05 -10.36 -1.17
N GLN A 11 -0.21 -11.67 -1.11
CA GLN A 11 -1.54 -12.25 -1.36
C GLN A 11 -2.49 -12.08 -0.18
N PHE A 12 -1.96 -11.87 1.03
CA PHE A 12 -2.75 -11.57 2.23
C PHE A 12 -3.21 -10.09 2.20
N GLY A 13 -4.12 -9.77 1.31
CA GLY A 13 -4.72 -8.44 1.18
C GLY A 13 -6.25 -8.48 1.32
N GLY A 14 -6.89 -7.31 1.18
CA GLY A 14 -8.34 -7.19 1.15
C GLY A 14 -9.00 -7.38 2.51
N VAL A 15 -10.21 -7.90 2.49
CA VAL A 15 -11.08 -8.05 3.67
C VAL A 15 -10.48 -8.97 4.74
N MET A 16 -9.82 -10.05 4.32
CA MET A 16 -9.20 -11.02 5.25
C MET A 16 -8.11 -10.36 6.11
N LEU A 17 -7.27 -9.53 5.51
CA LEU A 17 -6.25 -8.79 6.24
C LEU A 17 -6.87 -7.79 7.22
N ALA A 18 -7.92 -7.06 6.80
CA ALA A 18 -8.62 -6.14 7.66
C ALA A 18 -9.20 -6.85 8.90
N PHE A 19 -9.86 -7.98 8.73
CA PHE A 19 -10.38 -8.77 9.84
C PHE A 19 -9.27 -9.33 10.74
N ALA A 20 -8.14 -9.77 10.19
CA ALA A 20 -7.00 -10.22 10.98
C ALA A 20 -6.47 -9.09 11.88
N PHE A 21 -6.36 -7.87 11.36
CA PHE A 21 -5.96 -6.70 12.15
C PHE A 21 -7.00 -6.31 13.19
N ILE A 22 -8.29 -6.37 12.88
CA ILE A 22 -9.38 -6.13 13.84
C ILE A 22 -9.33 -7.17 14.97
N ALA A 23 -9.11 -8.43 14.66
CA ALA A 23 -9.04 -9.50 15.65
C ALA A 23 -7.79 -9.43 16.54
N THR A 24 -6.66 -8.90 15.99
CA THR A 24 -5.39 -8.81 16.75
C THR A 24 -5.23 -7.51 17.49
N ILE A 25 -5.50 -6.37 16.87
CA ILE A 25 -5.21 -5.02 17.39
C ILE A 25 -6.48 -4.17 17.52
N GLY A 26 -7.65 -4.72 17.22
CA GLY A 26 -8.93 -4.03 17.40
C GLY A 26 -9.28 -3.78 18.88
N ILE A 27 -10.43 -3.16 19.11
CA ILE A 27 -10.92 -2.78 20.46
C ILE A 27 -10.89 -3.97 21.44
N ASN A 28 -11.32 -5.15 20.97
CA ASN A 28 -11.33 -6.40 21.71
C ASN A 28 -10.27 -7.39 21.20
N GLY A 29 -9.23 -6.89 20.53
CA GLY A 29 -8.18 -7.70 19.93
C GLY A 29 -7.32 -8.38 20.99
N ILE A 30 -6.85 -9.61 20.68
CA ILE A 30 -5.99 -10.39 21.57
C ILE A 30 -4.71 -9.63 21.92
N GLY A 31 -4.09 -8.96 20.94
CA GLY A 31 -2.89 -8.14 21.16
C GLY A 31 -3.14 -6.93 22.03
N THR A 32 -4.28 -6.24 21.84
CA THR A 32 -4.68 -5.10 22.69
C THR A 32 -4.91 -5.55 24.14
N MET A 33 -5.51 -6.72 24.34
CA MET A 33 -5.73 -7.29 25.66
C MET A 33 -4.40 -7.67 26.34
N LEU A 34 -3.47 -8.27 25.60
CA LEU A 34 -2.14 -8.61 26.11
C LEU A 34 -1.34 -7.36 26.49
N ILE A 35 -1.35 -6.34 25.67
CA ILE A 35 -0.66 -5.07 25.98
C ILE A 35 -1.24 -4.43 27.23
N LYS A 36 -2.57 -4.42 27.37
CA LYS A 36 -3.25 -3.90 28.55
C LYS A 36 -2.89 -4.66 29.82
N THR A 37 -2.81 -6.00 29.75
CA THR A 37 -2.48 -6.83 30.93
C THR A 37 -1.01 -6.73 31.30
N LEU A 38 -0.09 -6.56 30.35
CA LEU A 38 1.35 -6.53 30.60
C LEU A 38 1.87 -5.14 30.96
N THR A 39 1.34 -4.09 30.32
CA THR A 39 1.87 -2.72 30.45
C THR A 39 0.89 -1.74 31.14
N GLY A 40 -0.37 -2.13 31.32
CA GLY A 40 -1.43 -1.23 31.82
C GLY A 40 -1.84 -0.15 30.82
N TYR A 41 -1.23 -0.09 29.63
CA TYR A 41 -1.51 0.91 28.62
C TYR A 41 -2.74 0.53 27.78
N THR A 42 -3.73 1.43 27.73
CA THR A 42 -4.93 1.25 26.89
C THR A 42 -4.70 1.85 25.51
N VAL A 43 -4.63 1.03 24.48
CA VAL A 43 -4.59 1.49 23.10
C VAL A 43 -5.90 2.19 22.76
N ASN A 44 -5.82 3.35 22.10
CA ASN A 44 -7.01 4.11 21.71
C ASN A 44 -7.93 3.23 20.83
N PRO A 45 -9.19 2.99 21.22
CA PRO A 45 -10.08 2.06 20.50
C PRO A 45 -10.33 2.45 19.04
N ASN A 46 -10.21 3.74 18.71
CA ASN A 46 -10.44 4.24 17.35
C ASN A 46 -9.16 4.30 16.50
N TRP A 47 -8.02 3.82 16.99
CA TRP A 47 -6.75 3.89 16.26
C TRP A 47 -6.82 3.16 14.92
N LEU A 48 -7.39 1.96 14.91
CA LEU A 48 -7.48 1.14 13.69
C LEU A 48 -8.39 1.76 12.62
N SER A 49 -9.43 2.50 13.05
CA SER A 49 -10.36 3.22 12.16
C SER A 49 -9.90 4.65 11.87
N SER A 50 -8.67 4.99 12.16
CA SER A 50 -8.05 6.28 11.85
C SER A 50 -7.13 6.17 10.64
N LEU A 51 -6.76 7.30 10.04
CA LEU A 51 -5.82 7.34 8.91
C LEU A 51 -4.49 6.62 9.20
N PRO A 52 -3.82 6.80 10.36
CA PRO A 52 -2.58 6.07 10.63
C PRO A 52 -2.78 4.55 10.73
N GLY A 53 -3.91 4.08 11.26
CA GLY A 53 -4.25 2.65 11.27
C GLY A 53 -4.38 2.08 9.86
N LEU A 54 -5.08 2.80 8.97
CA LEU A 54 -5.21 2.44 7.57
C LEU A 54 -3.84 2.37 6.89
N VAL A 55 -3.01 3.40 7.07
CA VAL A 55 -1.66 3.45 6.48
C VAL A 55 -0.83 2.24 6.92
N THR A 56 -0.90 1.87 8.20
CA THR A 56 -0.16 0.70 8.71
C THR A 56 -0.59 -0.60 8.02
N ILE A 57 -1.89 -0.79 7.82
CA ILE A 57 -2.42 -1.98 7.15
C ILE A 57 -2.04 -1.99 5.67
N TYR A 58 -2.10 -0.83 5.00
CA TYR A 58 -1.66 -0.73 3.61
C TYR A 58 -0.17 -1.00 3.46
N CYS A 59 0.68 -0.48 4.35
CA CYS A 59 2.11 -0.76 4.35
C CYS A 59 2.39 -2.26 4.51
N TYR A 60 1.59 -2.98 5.30
CA TYR A 60 1.80 -4.40 5.55
C TYR A 60 1.78 -5.25 4.26
N PHE A 61 0.88 -5.01 3.32
CA PHE A 61 0.85 -5.74 2.06
C PHE A 61 1.58 -5.04 0.91
N GLN A 62 1.69 -3.71 0.96
CA GLN A 62 2.39 -2.93 -0.07
C GLN A 62 3.91 -3.13 -0.04
N ILE A 63 4.50 -3.26 1.15
CA ILE A 63 5.95 -3.49 1.28
C ILE A 63 6.35 -4.83 0.64
N PRO A 64 5.73 -5.98 0.96
CA PRO A 64 6.02 -7.23 0.28
C PRO A 64 5.78 -7.18 -1.24
N LEU A 65 4.73 -6.51 -1.66
CA LEU A 65 4.42 -6.33 -3.08
C LEU A 65 5.51 -5.53 -3.80
N MET A 66 6.00 -4.45 -3.17
CA MET A 66 7.12 -3.68 -3.68
C MET A 66 8.39 -4.53 -3.83
N ILE A 67 8.68 -5.38 -2.84
CA ILE A 67 9.84 -6.28 -2.89
C ILE A 67 9.74 -7.20 -4.11
N ILE A 68 8.58 -7.82 -4.34
CA ILE A 68 8.39 -8.74 -5.48
C ILE A 68 8.58 -8.03 -6.82
N ILE A 69 8.04 -6.82 -6.97
CA ILE A 69 8.09 -6.07 -8.21
C ILE A 69 9.49 -5.50 -8.46
N PHE A 70 10.17 -5.05 -7.40
CA PHE A 70 11.43 -4.34 -7.52
C PHE A 70 12.67 -5.25 -7.45
N LEU A 71 12.57 -6.42 -6.81
CA LEU A 71 13.69 -7.36 -6.66
C LEU A 71 14.31 -7.75 -8.01
N PRO A 72 13.56 -8.11 -9.08
CA PRO A 72 14.15 -8.42 -10.39
C PRO A 72 14.90 -7.22 -10.99
N ALA A 73 14.51 -6.00 -10.69
CA ALA A 73 15.22 -4.81 -11.14
C ALA A 73 16.60 -4.71 -10.45
N VAL A 74 16.66 -4.99 -9.16
CA VAL A 74 17.92 -5.02 -8.40
C VAL A 74 18.82 -6.16 -8.89
N ASP A 75 18.27 -7.34 -9.12
CA ASP A 75 19.02 -8.51 -9.63
C ASP A 75 19.57 -8.29 -11.04
N SER A 76 19.02 -7.34 -11.79
CA SER A 76 19.53 -6.99 -13.14
C SER A 76 20.82 -6.17 -13.12
N ILE A 77 21.26 -5.68 -11.96
CA ILE A 77 22.52 -4.95 -11.79
C ILE A 77 23.68 -5.96 -11.91
N ARG A 78 24.55 -5.76 -12.91
CA ARG A 78 25.70 -6.64 -13.13
C ARG A 78 26.85 -6.32 -12.18
N PRO A 79 27.48 -7.32 -11.52
CA PRO A 79 28.63 -7.10 -10.65
C PRO A 79 29.80 -6.39 -11.35
N GLN A 80 29.97 -6.63 -12.65
CA GLN A 80 31.01 -6.01 -13.46
C GLN A 80 30.98 -4.47 -13.46
N TRP A 81 29.80 -3.87 -13.29
CA TRP A 81 29.70 -2.40 -13.20
C TRP A 81 30.31 -1.85 -11.93
N ARG A 82 30.23 -2.62 -10.86
CA ARG A 82 30.87 -2.28 -9.60
C ARG A 82 32.38 -2.40 -9.71
N GLU A 83 32.86 -3.52 -10.28
CA GLU A 83 34.30 -3.78 -10.49
C GLU A 83 34.91 -2.72 -11.42
N ALA A 84 34.21 -2.32 -12.49
CA ALA A 84 34.64 -1.24 -13.36
C ALA A 84 34.73 0.11 -12.61
N CYS A 85 33.78 0.43 -11.76
CA CYS A 85 33.79 1.64 -10.96
C CYS A 85 34.99 1.64 -9.97
N GLU A 86 35.26 0.54 -9.32
CA GLU A 86 36.40 0.36 -8.41
C GLU A 86 37.73 0.45 -9.15
N SER A 87 37.83 -0.11 -10.35
CA SER A 87 39.05 -0.03 -11.20
C SER A 87 39.36 1.40 -11.66
N LEU A 88 38.33 2.26 -11.77
CA LEU A 88 38.47 3.67 -12.08
C LEU A 88 38.73 4.54 -10.84
N GLY A 89 38.96 3.93 -9.67
CA GLY A 89 39.21 4.63 -8.41
C GLY A 89 37.95 5.16 -7.73
N GLY A 90 36.76 4.71 -8.18
CA GLY A 90 35.48 5.08 -7.57
C GLY A 90 35.22 4.36 -6.25
N ASN A 91 34.54 5.02 -5.33
CA ASN A 91 34.10 4.41 -4.08
C ASN A 91 32.64 3.90 -4.17
N THR A 92 32.22 3.12 -3.17
CA THR A 92 30.86 2.55 -3.12
C THR A 92 29.75 3.61 -3.20
N PHE A 93 29.96 4.79 -2.62
CA PHE A 93 28.97 5.88 -2.70
C PHE A 93 28.85 6.44 -4.12
N GLN A 94 29.97 6.59 -4.82
CA GLN A 94 29.96 7.02 -6.23
C GLN A 94 29.30 5.98 -7.14
N TYR A 95 29.56 4.68 -6.90
CA TYR A 95 28.87 3.60 -7.59
C TYR A 95 27.34 3.70 -7.43
N TRP A 96 26.84 3.84 -6.21
CA TRP A 96 25.43 3.93 -5.96
C TRP A 96 24.80 5.19 -6.60
N THR A 97 25.40 6.36 -6.41
CA THR A 97 24.81 7.63 -6.89
C THR A 97 24.92 7.81 -8.39
N ARG A 98 25.99 7.33 -9.05
CA ARG A 98 26.24 7.59 -10.47
C ARG A 98 25.92 6.43 -11.38
N VAL A 99 25.85 5.20 -10.87
CA VAL A 99 25.62 4.00 -11.68
C VAL A 99 24.32 3.32 -11.28
N ALA A 100 24.21 2.83 -10.05
CA ALA A 100 23.07 2.01 -9.62
C ALA A 100 21.77 2.80 -9.54
N CYS A 101 21.74 3.95 -8.86
CA CYS A 101 20.52 4.74 -8.72
C CYS A 101 19.92 5.23 -10.05
N PRO A 102 20.68 5.79 -11.00
CA PRO A 102 20.11 6.21 -12.28
C PRO A 102 19.51 5.06 -13.10
N ILE A 103 20.10 3.87 -13.00
CA ILE A 103 19.60 2.68 -13.70
C ILE A 103 18.34 2.12 -13.03
N LEU A 104 18.28 2.16 -11.70
CA LEU A 104 17.13 1.68 -10.94
C LEU A 104 15.97 2.69 -10.88
N ALA A 105 16.25 3.99 -10.99
CA ALA A 105 15.24 5.06 -10.84
C ALA A 105 13.99 4.87 -11.72
N PRO A 106 14.09 4.61 -13.04
CA PRO A 106 12.90 4.44 -13.87
C PRO A 106 12.08 3.21 -13.46
N ARG A 107 12.76 2.11 -13.05
CA ARG A 107 12.08 0.90 -12.60
C ARG A 107 11.43 1.09 -11.23
N PHE A 108 12.08 1.86 -10.36
CA PHE A 108 11.51 2.24 -9.06
C PHE A 108 10.26 3.10 -9.23
N ILE A 109 10.30 4.10 -10.12
CA ILE A 109 9.15 4.95 -10.43
C ILE A 109 7.99 4.10 -10.96
N SER A 110 8.24 3.21 -11.92
CA SER A 110 7.21 2.32 -12.47
C SER A 110 6.59 1.42 -11.40
N ALA A 111 7.42 0.81 -10.53
CA ALA A 111 6.93 0.02 -9.41
C ALA A 111 6.10 0.86 -8.43
N PHE A 112 6.54 2.06 -8.10
CA PHE A 112 5.84 2.98 -7.21
C PHE A 112 4.47 3.40 -7.79
N LEU A 113 4.40 3.75 -9.07
CA LEU A 113 3.15 4.11 -9.75
C LEU A 113 2.16 2.94 -9.76
N LEU A 114 2.64 1.72 -9.97
CA LEU A 114 1.81 0.52 -9.92
C LEU A 114 1.28 0.27 -8.51
N LEU A 115 2.11 0.42 -7.48
CA LEU A 115 1.67 0.32 -6.09
C LEU A 115 0.67 1.42 -5.71
N PHE A 116 0.90 2.63 -6.20
CA PHE A 116 -0.03 3.74 -6.00
C PHE A 116 -1.41 3.42 -6.60
N ALA A 117 -1.45 2.97 -7.85
CA ALA A 117 -2.70 2.58 -8.51
C ALA A 117 -3.39 1.42 -7.77
N SER A 118 -2.63 0.42 -7.31
CA SER A 118 -3.13 -0.68 -6.49
C SER A 118 -3.72 -0.22 -5.17
N ALA A 119 -3.01 0.66 -4.44
CA ALA A 119 -3.49 1.22 -3.18
C ALA A 119 -4.74 2.09 -3.36
N PHE A 120 -4.76 2.90 -4.43
CA PHE A 120 -5.87 3.78 -4.75
C PHE A 120 -7.15 3.02 -5.08
N SER A 121 -7.03 1.85 -5.72
CA SER A 121 -8.17 0.98 -6.06
C SER A 121 -8.53 -0.04 -4.96
N ALA A 122 -7.77 -0.13 -3.86
CA ALA A 122 -7.98 -1.12 -2.80
C ALA A 122 -9.18 -0.77 -1.90
N TYR A 123 -10.38 -0.92 -2.44
CA TYR A 123 -11.65 -0.64 -1.76
C TYR A 123 -11.95 -1.61 -0.62
N ALA A 124 -11.71 -2.92 -0.81
CA ALA A 124 -12.21 -3.95 0.09
C ALA A 124 -11.64 -3.86 1.52
N THR A 125 -10.34 -3.56 1.65
CA THR A 125 -9.68 -3.37 2.95
C THR A 125 -10.21 -2.13 3.65
N ALA A 126 -10.37 -1.03 2.91
CA ALA A 126 -10.89 0.22 3.44
C ALA A 126 -12.34 0.08 3.90
N ALA A 127 -13.19 -0.58 3.13
CA ALA A 127 -14.59 -0.82 3.45
C ALA A 127 -14.78 -1.65 4.73
N ALA A 128 -13.92 -2.64 4.94
CA ALA A 128 -13.97 -3.48 6.15
C ALA A 128 -13.56 -2.71 7.42
N LEU A 129 -12.65 -1.73 7.31
CA LEU A 129 -12.17 -0.92 8.43
C LEU A 129 -13.04 0.29 8.72
N PHE A 130 -13.59 0.94 7.69
CA PHE A 130 -14.31 2.22 7.78
C PHE A 130 -15.79 2.08 7.42
N SER A 131 -16.47 1.07 7.90
CA SER A 131 -17.87 0.79 7.57
C SER A 131 -18.86 1.93 7.85
N GLN A 132 -18.44 3.02 8.51
CA GLN A 132 -19.33 4.15 8.87
C GLN A 132 -18.79 5.57 8.56
N ARG A 133 -17.56 5.74 8.07
CA ARG A 133 -16.98 7.06 7.76
C ARG A 133 -16.45 7.09 6.34
N SER A 134 -17.15 7.79 5.47
CA SER A 134 -16.81 7.99 4.06
C SER A 134 -15.70 9.04 3.87
N ILE A 135 -14.48 8.75 4.35
CA ILE A 135 -13.31 9.62 4.14
C ILE A 135 -12.60 9.30 2.82
N LEU A 136 -12.80 8.09 2.29
CA LEU A 136 -12.11 7.60 1.11
C LEU A 136 -13.04 7.61 -0.11
N VAL A 137 -12.51 8.04 -1.26
CA VAL A 137 -13.28 8.16 -2.52
C VAL A 137 -14.03 6.88 -2.89
N PRO A 138 -13.44 5.66 -2.82
CA PRO A 138 -14.18 4.43 -3.09
C PRO A 138 -15.37 4.19 -2.17
N LEU A 139 -15.26 4.57 -0.90
CA LEU A 139 -16.37 4.45 0.07
C LEU A 139 -17.46 5.49 -0.17
N MET A 140 -17.08 6.70 -0.61
CA MET A 140 -18.04 7.75 -1.01
C MET A 140 -18.86 7.30 -2.23
N ILE A 141 -18.19 6.71 -3.24
CA ILE A 141 -18.87 6.16 -4.42
C ILE A 141 -19.89 5.09 -4.00
N GLN A 142 -19.46 4.13 -3.15
CA GLN A 142 -20.36 3.09 -2.67
C GLN A 142 -21.55 3.65 -1.86
N GLY A 143 -21.29 4.59 -0.96
CA GLY A 143 -22.33 5.24 -0.17
C GLY A 143 -23.37 5.96 -1.03
N ALA A 144 -22.90 6.71 -2.03
CA ALA A 144 -23.75 7.43 -2.95
C ALA A 144 -24.55 6.49 -3.90
N MET A 145 -23.95 5.35 -4.29
CA MET A 145 -24.66 4.35 -5.10
C MET A 145 -25.71 3.55 -4.32
N ARG A 146 -25.55 3.40 -2.99
CA ARG A 146 -26.55 2.74 -2.13
C ARG A 146 -27.76 3.61 -1.82
N ASN A 147 -27.64 4.92 -1.99
CA ASN A 147 -28.73 5.87 -1.75
C ASN A 147 -29.62 5.96 -3.00
N GLU A 148 -30.49 4.96 -3.19
CA GLU A 148 -31.40 4.86 -4.36
C GLU A 148 -32.46 5.96 -4.40
N MET A 149 -32.66 6.70 -3.30
CA MET A 149 -33.71 7.71 -3.19
C MET A 149 -33.35 9.10 -3.73
N ASP A 150 -32.06 9.34 -4.05
CA ASP A 150 -31.58 10.65 -4.51
C ASP A 150 -30.83 10.52 -5.85
N PRO A 151 -31.47 10.86 -7.01
CA PRO A 151 -30.83 10.80 -8.32
C PRO A 151 -29.56 11.67 -8.45
N ASN A 152 -29.47 12.76 -7.67
CA ASN A 152 -28.29 13.63 -7.67
C ASN A 152 -27.08 12.94 -7.06
N GLN A 153 -27.26 12.07 -6.06
CA GLN A 153 -26.16 11.32 -5.44
C GLN A 153 -25.64 10.23 -6.38
N GLN A 154 -26.48 9.61 -7.19
CA GLN A 154 -26.04 8.64 -8.20
C GLN A 154 -25.19 9.32 -9.29
N GLY A 155 -25.59 10.49 -9.77
CA GLY A 155 -24.80 11.30 -10.71
C GLY A 155 -23.44 11.69 -10.12
N PHE A 156 -23.42 12.09 -8.85
CA PHE A 156 -22.18 12.39 -8.13
C PHE A 156 -21.26 11.17 -8.01
N ALA A 157 -21.80 9.98 -7.70
CA ALA A 157 -21.04 8.74 -7.64
C ALA A 157 -20.40 8.38 -9.00
N GLN A 158 -21.14 8.56 -10.11
CA GLN A 158 -20.63 8.32 -11.46
C GLN A 158 -19.49 9.26 -11.81
N VAL A 159 -19.60 10.55 -11.48
CA VAL A 159 -18.53 11.54 -11.70
C VAL A 159 -17.28 11.19 -10.89
N LEU A 160 -17.43 10.81 -9.62
CA LEU A 160 -16.30 10.39 -8.79
C LEU A 160 -15.64 9.13 -9.32
N ALA A 161 -16.42 8.13 -9.76
CA ALA A 161 -15.88 6.91 -10.36
C ALA A 161 -15.11 7.21 -11.64
N PHE A 162 -15.63 8.06 -12.51
CA PHE A 162 -14.98 8.49 -13.74
C PHE A 162 -13.68 9.26 -13.46
N ALA A 163 -13.71 10.20 -12.52
CA ALA A 163 -12.52 10.93 -12.08
C ALA A 163 -11.44 9.98 -11.54
N MET A 164 -11.83 8.97 -10.77
CA MET A 164 -10.91 7.95 -10.25
C MET A 164 -10.25 7.15 -11.38
N ILE A 165 -11.02 6.75 -12.40
CA ILE A 165 -10.49 6.04 -13.57
C ILE A 165 -9.48 6.92 -14.32
N ILE A 166 -9.80 8.20 -14.52
CA ILE A 166 -8.90 9.15 -15.21
C ILE A 166 -7.59 9.28 -14.43
N VAL A 167 -7.64 9.47 -13.11
CA VAL A 167 -6.44 9.63 -12.28
C VAL A 167 -5.56 8.38 -12.39
N VAL A 168 -6.14 7.18 -12.26
CA VAL A 168 -5.38 5.93 -12.37
C VAL A 168 -4.80 5.75 -13.78
N ALA A 169 -5.59 6.02 -14.82
CA ALA A 169 -5.12 5.93 -16.20
C ALA A 169 -3.96 6.90 -16.49
N LEU A 170 -4.06 8.14 -15.99
CA LEU A 170 -3.02 9.15 -16.15
C LEU A 170 -1.73 8.75 -15.42
N VAL A 171 -1.85 8.22 -14.20
CA VAL A 171 -0.71 7.70 -13.43
C VAL A 171 -0.06 6.51 -14.14
N MET A 172 -0.85 5.63 -14.78
CA MET A 172 -0.32 4.46 -15.50
C MET A 172 0.29 4.81 -16.87
N MET A 173 0.00 5.98 -17.41
CA MET A 173 0.60 6.47 -18.67
C MET A 173 1.94 7.20 -18.47
N LEU A 174 2.28 7.54 -17.23
CA LEU A 174 3.52 8.24 -16.86
C LEU A 174 4.68 7.26 -16.67
#